data_ca605a1345882f8ba873b1a7c00e2207
#
_entry.id   ca605a1345882f8ba873b1a7c00e2207
#
_cell.length_a   1.000
_cell.length_b   1.000
_cell.length_c   1.000
_cell.angle_alpha   90.00
_cell.angle_beta   90.00
_cell.angle_gamma   90.00
#
_symmetry.space_group_name_H-M   'P 1'
#
loop_
_entity.id
_entity.type
_entity.pdbx_description
1 polymer ?
#
loop_
_entity_poly.entity_id
_entity_poly.type
_entity_poly.pdbx_seq_one_letter_code
_entity_poly.pdbx_strand_id
1 'polypeptide(L)'
;MATEKGLVKKTPIQDYANVRKTGLAAIALREDDRLIEVKVTDNTEDILLVTRDGMCIRFNETDVRSTGRVSMGVRGMNLTDNDVVIGMQTASQGTDLLIVSEKGMGKRTPLDEFTVQHRGGKGLRCYKITEKTGYVIGVKTIKPEEEIMLITTEGLSLIHISEPTRP
;
A
#
# COMPACT_ATOMS: atom_id res chain seq x y z
N MET A 1 5.13 8.16 3.11
CA MET A 1 3.69 8.48 3.24
C MET A 1 3.02 8.32 1.90
N ALA A 2 1.81 7.79 1.89
CA ALA A 2 0.99 7.67 0.69
C ALA A 2 -0.43 8.17 0.93
N THR A 3 -1.06 8.75 -0.09
CA THR A 3 -2.41 9.28 -0.03
C THR A 3 -3.39 8.44 -0.86
N GLU A 4 -4.67 8.58 -0.56
CA GLU A 4 -5.76 7.90 -1.27
C GLU A 4 -5.78 8.21 -2.78
N LYS A 5 -5.41 9.43 -3.16
CA LYS A 5 -5.33 9.86 -4.57
C LYS A 5 -4.03 9.50 -5.28
N GLY A 6 -3.19 8.68 -4.66
CA GLY A 6 -1.97 8.14 -5.27
C GLY A 6 -0.75 9.04 -5.22
N LEU A 7 -0.75 10.05 -4.37
CA LEU A 7 0.45 10.84 -4.09
C LEU A 7 1.34 10.10 -3.08
N VAL A 8 2.64 10.22 -3.26
CA VAL A 8 3.66 9.69 -2.33
C VAL A 8 4.64 10.78 -1.95
N LYS A 9 5.13 10.69 -0.73
CA LYS A 9 6.05 11.67 -0.16
C LYS A 9 7.07 10.97 0.72
N LYS A 10 8.31 11.43 0.64
CA LYS A 10 9.41 11.01 1.50
C LYS A 10 9.99 12.22 2.23
N THR A 11 10.10 12.15 3.54
CA THR A 11 10.63 13.21 4.39
C THR A 11 11.60 12.61 5.39
N PRO A 12 12.79 13.21 5.60
CA PRO A 12 13.74 12.75 6.61
C PRO A 12 13.08 12.72 8.00
N ILE A 13 13.31 11.65 8.76
CA ILE A 13 12.69 11.49 10.07
C ILE A 13 13.16 12.58 11.06
N GLN A 14 14.35 13.12 10.86
CA GLN A 14 14.90 14.21 11.66
C GLN A 14 14.04 15.49 11.60
N ASP A 15 13.32 15.70 10.51
CA ASP A 15 12.40 16.86 10.37
C ASP A 15 11.25 16.82 11.39
N TYR A 16 11.03 15.66 12.02
CA TYR A 16 10.01 15.45 13.05
C TYR A 16 10.57 15.42 14.48
N ALA A 17 11.88 15.69 14.68
CA ALA A 17 12.54 15.54 15.98
C ALA A 17 11.99 16.47 17.07
N ASN A 18 11.53 17.66 16.69
CA ASN A 18 11.02 18.68 17.63
C ASN A 18 9.49 18.73 17.62
N VAL A 19 8.86 17.70 18.16
CA VAL A 19 7.40 17.62 18.24
C VAL A 19 6.90 18.53 19.37
N ARG A 20 5.96 19.41 19.04
CA ARG A 20 5.23 20.24 20.01
C ARG A 20 4.03 19.47 20.56
N LYS A 21 3.50 19.91 21.73
CA LYS A 21 2.28 19.32 22.31
C LYS A 21 1.08 19.35 21.34
N THR A 22 1.03 20.32 20.44
CA THR A 22 0.00 20.48 19.40
C THR A 22 0.25 19.64 18.14
N GLY A 23 1.35 18.87 18.10
CA GLY A 23 1.78 18.13 16.92
C GLY A 23 2.52 18.97 15.89
N LEU A 24 2.93 18.33 14.80
CA LEU A 24 3.57 18.94 13.65
C LEU A 24 2.82 18.56 12.37
N ALA A 25 2.65 19.50 11.45
CA ALA A 25 2.18 19.19 10.12
C ALA A 25 3.17 18.24 9.42
N ALA A 26 2.69 17.08 8.98
CA ALA A 26 3.50 16.05 8.36
C ALA A 26 3.43 16.05 6.83
N ILE A 27 2.32 16.51 6.27
CA ILE A 27 2.03 16.55 4.84
C ILE A 27 0.99 17.64 4.57
N ALA A 28 1.09 18.29 3.42
CA ALA A 28 0.02 19.15 2.91
C ALA A 28 -0.92 18.29 2.06
N LEU A 29 -2.12 18.05 2.53
CA LEU A 29 -3.16 17.29 1.81
C LEU A 29 -4.02 18.25 0.97
N ARG A 30 -4.47 17.76 -0.19
CA ARG A 30 -5.56 18.40 -0.91
C ARG A 30 -6.86 18.20 -0.15
N GLU A 31 -7.84 19.07 -0.38
CA GLU A 31 -9.13 19.05 0.32
C GLU A 31 -9.89 17.72 0.14
N ASP A 32 -9.75 17.09 -1.03
CA ASP A 32 -10.40 15.83 -1.39
C ASP A 32 -9.51 14.58 -1.21
N ASP A 33 -8.34 14.71 -0.55
CA ASP A 33 -7.38 13.63 -0.38
C ASP A 33 -7.19 13.26 1.09
N ARG A 34 -6.75 12.03 1.36
CA ARG A 34 -6.47 11.51 2.70
C ARG A 34 -5.14 10.77 2.74
N LEU A 35 -4.44 10.91 3.86
CA LEU A 35 -3.28 10.07 4.17
C LEU A 35 -3.77 8.66 4.53
N ILE A 36 -3.27 7.65 3.83
CA ILE A 36 -3.68 6.25 4.04
C ILE A 36 -2.64 5.41 4.77
N GLU A 37 -1.36 5.70 4.58
CA GLU A 37 -0.28 4.89 5.13
C GLU A 37 0.98 5.70 5.37
N VAL A 38 1.70 5.33 6.43
CA VAL A 38 3.03 5.86 6.77
C VAL A 38 3.94 4.67 7.06
N LYS A 39 5.12 4.65 6.45
CA LYS A 39 6.16 3.64 6.69
C LYS A 39 7.49 4.33 6.96
N VAL A 40 8.30 3.75 7.84
CA VAL A 40 9.70 4.12 7.99
C VAL A 40 10.52 3.30 7.01
N THR A 41 11.39 3.95 6.26
CA THR A 41 12.26 3.33 5.26
C THR A 41 13.70 3.77 5.46
N ASP A 42 14.64 3.05 4.84
CA ASP A 42 16.07 3.27 4.98
C ASP A 42 16.75 3.75 3.68
N ASN A 43 15.95 4.17 2.72
CA ASN A 43 16.36 4.59 1.36
C ASN A 43 16.76 3.45 0.41
N THR A 44 16.43 2.21 0.76
CA THR A 44 16.69 1.03 -0.08
C THR A 44 15.42 0.28 -0.48
N GLU A 45 14.27 0.68 0.04
CA GLU A 45 13.03 -0.05 -0.07
C GLU A 45 12.38 0.04 -1.47
N ASP A 46 11.80 -1.08 -1.88
CA ASP A 46 10.79 -1.08 -2.92
C ASP A 46 9.41 -0.88 -2.28
N ILE A 47 8.66 0.04 -2.86
CA ILE A 47 7.33 0.43 -2.41
C ILE A 47 6.29 -0.20 -3.34
N LEU A 48 5.25 -0.79 -2.74
CA LEU A 48 4.08 -1.29 -3.45
C LEU A 48 2.86 -0.45 -3.07
N LEU A 49 2.18 0.10 -4.07
CA LEU A 49 0.89 0.74 -3.91
C LEU A 49 -0.18 -0.16 -4.52
N VAL A 50 -1.25 -0.40 -3.79
CA VAL A 50 -2.37 -1.23 -4.23
C VAL A 50 -3.65 -0.42 -4.21
N THR A 51 -4.47 -0.57 -5.25
CA THR A 51 -5.72 0.18 -5.40
C THR A 51 -6.95 -0.68 -5.11
N ARG A 52 -8.05 -0.01 -4.86
CA ARG A 52 -9.36 -0.62 -4.66
C ARG A 52 -9.80 -1.48 -5.86
N ASP A 53 -9.48 -1.04 -7.08
CA ASP A 53 -9.84 -1.74 -8.31
C ASP A 53 -8.86 -2.86 -8.69
N GLY A 54 -7.90 -3.19 -7.81
CA GLY A 54 -7.01 -4.33 -7.97
C GLY A 54 -5.79 -4.06 -8.85
N MET A 55 -5.34 -2.81 -8.92
CA MET A 55 -4.07 -2.46 -9.57
C MET A 55 -2.96 -2.33 -8.53
N CYS A 56 -1.74 -2.68 -8.92
CA CYS A 56 -0.56 -2.57 -8.08
C CYS A 56 0.62 -2.01 -8.88
N ILE A 57 1.37 -1.11 -8.27
CA ILE A 57 2.65 -0.64 -8.80
C ILE A 57 3.75 -0.89 -7.78
N ARG A 58 4.89 -1.37 -8.24
CA ARG A 58 6.12 -1.52 -7.45
C ARG A 58 7.19 -0.60 -8.02
N PHE A 59 7.77 0.25 -7.17
CA PHE A 59 8.86 1.15 -7.54
C PHE A 59 9.83 1.31 -6.38
N ASN A 60 11.08 1.67 -6.69
CA ASN A 60 12.07 1.93 -5.66
C ASN A 60 11.86 3.31 -5.04
N GLU A 61 12.02 3.44 -3.74
CA GLU A 61 11.81 4.70 -3.02
C GLU A 61 12.77 5.81 -3.44
N THR A 62 13.90 5.48 -4.10
CA THR A 62 14.83 6.48 -4.64
C THR A 62 14.22 7.28 -5.80
N ASP A 63 13.17 6.77 -6.44
CA ASP A 63 12.38 7.52 -7.42
C ASP A 63 11.60 8.70 -6.80
N VAL A 64 11.46 8.71 -5.47
CA VAL A 64 10.80 9.77 -4.72
C VAL A 64 11.86 10.65 -4.07
N ARG A 65 11.93 11.90 -4.48
CA ARG A 65 12.85 12.87 -3.87
C ARG A 65 12.39 13.23 -2.46
N SER A 66 13.33 13.31 -1.51
CA SER A 66 13.07 13.84 -0.18
C SER A 66 12.59 15.28 -0.25
N THR A 67 11.54 15.58 0.50
CA THR A 67 10.94 16.91 0.60
C THR A 67 10.62 17.23 2.06
N GLY A 68 10.46 18.53 2.36
CA GLY A 68 10.12 18.99 3.71
C GLY A 68 8.69 18.57 4.13
N ARG A 69 8.39 18.75 5.42
CA ARG A 69 7.11 18.33 6.04
C ARG A 69 5.87 18.89 5.36
N VAL A 70 5.91 20.12 4.89
CA VAL A 70 4.73 20.86 4.36
C VAL A 70 4.55 20.69 2.85
N SER A 71 5.09 19.66 2.24
CA SER A 71 4.88 19.35 0.82
C SER A 71 3.75 18.34 0.62
N MET A 72 3.11 18.37 -0.56
CA MET A 72 2.05 17.42 -0.94
C MET A 72 2.58 16.10 -1.44
N GLY A 73 3.83 16.05 -1.90
CA GLY A 73 4.41 14.89 -2.55
C GLY A 73 4.26 14.89 -4.06
N VAL A 74 4.56 13.76 -4.65
CA VAL A 74 4.58 13.52 -6.09
C VAL A 74 3.66 12.36 -6.45
N ARG A 75 3.30 12.23 -7.73
CA ARG A 75 2.50 11.11 -8.18
C ARG A 75 3.26 9.79 -8.01
N GLY A 76 2.73 8.90 -7.18
CA GLY A 76 3.22 7.54 -7.00
C GLY A 76 2.60 6.58 -8.00
N MET A 77 1.30 6.73 -8.26
CA MET A 77 0.53 5.91 -9.19
C MET A 77 -0.46 6.75 -9.97
N ASN A 78 -0.64 6.42 -11.25
CA ASN A 78 -1.65 7.03 -12.10
C ASN A 78 -2.95 6.23 -12.01
N LEU A 79 -3.89 6.76 -11.24
CA LEU A 79 -5.18 6.12 -11.01
C LEU A 79 -6.14 6.34 -12.17
N THR A 80 -6.98 5.34 -12.45
CA THR A 80 -8.18 5.53 -13.27
C THR A 80 -9.24 6.31 -12.51
N ASP A 81 -10.24 6.85 -13.22
CA ASP A 81 -11.33 7.59 -12.61
C ASP A 81 -12.03 6.75 -11.54
N ASN A 82 -12.29 7.35 -10.39
CA ASN A 82 -12.92 6.75 -9.21
C ASN A 82 -12.12 5.65 -8.50
N ASP A 83 -10.91 5.29 -8.95
CA ASP A 83 -10.05 4.39 -8.19
C ASP A 83 -9.31 5.13 -7.08
N VAL A 84 -8.95 4.41 -6.05
CA VAL A 84 -8.21 4.94 -4.89
C VAL A 84 -7.14 3.96 -4.44
N VAL A 85 -6.04 4.48 -3.92
CA VAL A 85 -5.02 3.65 -3.25
C VAL A 85 -5.57 3.23 -1.89
N ILE A 86 -5.54 1.93 -1.60
CA ILE A 86 -6.03 1.38 -0.32
C ILE A 86 -4.90 0.97 0.62
N GLY A 87 -3.68 0.83 0.13
CA GLY A 87 -2.55 0.47 0.97
C GLY A 87 -1.20 0.70 0.30
N MET A 88 -0.19 0.89 1.13
CA MET A 88 1.22 0.96 0.77
C MET A 88 1.99 -0.08 1.57
N GLN A 89 2.81 -0.88 0.91
CA GLN A 89 3.65 -1.90 1.53
C GLN A 89 5.10 -1.72 1.12
N THR A 90 6.00 -2.25 1.92
CA THR A 90 7.44 -2.31 1.64
C THR A 90 7.85 -3.76 1.36
N ALA A 91 8.68 -3.98 0.34
CA ALA A 91 9.04 -5.33 -0.10
C ALA A 91 9.90 -6.10 0.92
N SER A 92 10.66 -5.41 1.78
CA SER A 92 11.51 -6.05 2.78
C SER A 92 10.73 -6.74 3.91
N GLN A 93 9.45 -6.44 4.07
CA GLN A 93 8.64 -6.97 5.18
C GLN A 93 8.13 -8.39 4.96
N GLY A 94 8.35 -8.97 3.79
CA GLY A 94 7.92 -10.34 3.52
C GLY A 94 8.32 -10.82 2.13
N THR A 95 7.83 -11.99 1.76
CA THR A 95 8.08 -12.62 0.47
C THR A 95 6.89 -12.56 -0.47
N ASP A 96 5.70 -12.36 0.07
CA ASP A 96 4.45 -12.41 -0.67
C ASP A 96 3.56 -11.21 -0.32
N LEU A 97 2.71 -10.85 -1.27
CA LEU A 97 1.66 -9.86 -1.08
C LEU A 97 0.32 -10.59 -0.90
N LEU A 98 -0.31 -10.36 0.25
CA LEU A 98 -1.68 -10.79 0.50
C LEU A 98 -2.64 -9.65 0.19
N ILE A 99 -3.63 -9.93 -0.64
CA ILE A 99 -4.69 -9.01 -1.00
C ILE A 99 -6.02 -9.61 -0.56
N VAL A 100 -6.84 -8.83 0.12
CA VAL A 100 -8.16 -9.24 0.62
C VAL A 100 -9.24 -8.32 0.07
N SER A 101 -10.36 -8.91 -0.33
CA SER A 101 -11.52 -8.21 -0.89
C SER A 101 -12.66 -8.06 0.12
N GLU A 102 -13.63 -7.18 -0.19
CA GLU A 102 -14.81 -6.91 0.64
C GLU A 102 -15.59 -8.17 1.05
N LYS A 103 -15.68 -9.14 0.15
CA LYS A 103 -16.46 -10.37 0.38
C LYS A 103 -15.62 -11.50 0.97
N GLY A 104 -14.47 -11.17 1.56
CA GLY A 104 -13.63 -12.14 2.27
C GLY A 104 -12.78 -13.04 1.39
N MET A 105 -12.66 -12.74 0.11
CA MET A 105 -11.79 -13.49 -0.80
C MET A 105 -10.36 -12.97 -0.71
N GLY A 106 -9.40 -13.85 -0.50
CA GLY A 106 -7.99 -13.51 -0.43
C GLY A 106 -7.18 -14.09 -1.57
N LYS A 107 -6.11 -13.40 -1.95
CA LYS A 107 -5.11 -13.88 -2.89
C LYS A 107 -3.72 -13.57 -2.36
N ARG A 108 -2.87 -14.58 -2.37
CA ARG A 108 -1.45 -14.46 -2.05
C ARG A 108 -0.64 -14.54 -3.34
N THR A 109 0.24 -13.59 -3.57
CA THR A 109 1.08 -13.50 -4.76
C THR A 109 2.52 -13.24 -4.36
N PRO A 110 3.51 -14.02 -4.85
CA PRO A 110 4.92 -13.74 -4.61
C PRO A 110 5.31 -12.34 -5.09
N LEU A 111 6.12 -11.63 -4.32
CA LEU A 111 6.57 -10.27 -4.66
C LEU A 111 7.35 -10.23 -5.97
N ASP A 112 8.02 -11.32 -6.34
CA ASP A 112 8.80 -11.45 -7.58
C ASP A 112 7.94 -11.34 -8.84
N GLU A 113 6.63 -11.57 -8.75
CA GLU A 113 5.70 -11.37 -9.87
C GLU A 113 5.44 -9.89 -10.17
N PHE A 114 5.77 -8.99 -9.25
CA PHE A 114 5.63 -7.55 -9.44
C PHE A 114 6.95 -6.96 -9.91
N THR A 115 7.04 -6.65 -11.20
CA THR A 115 8.22 -6.00 -11.79
C THR A 115 8.40 -4.60 -11.22
N VAL A 116 9.65 -4.25 -10.86
CA VAL A 116 9.98 -2.89 -10.43
C VAL A 116 9.85 -1.93 -11.62
N GLN A 117 9.04 -0.92 -11.46
CA GLN A 117 8.75 0.12 -12.45
C GLN A 117 9.16 1.49 -11.91
N HIS A 118 9.05 2.52 -12.73
CA HIS A 118 9.10 3.89 -12.24
C HIS A 118 7.76 4.32 -11.65
N ARG A 119 7.81 5.16 -10.61
CA ARG A 119 6.59 5.75 -10.03
C ARG A 119 5.77 6.51 -11.07
N GLY A 120 4.49 6.68 -10.81
CA GLY A 120 3.59 7.49 -11.62
C GLY A 120 2.94 6.74 -12.79
N GLY A 121 3.27 5.46 -12.98
CA GLY A 121 2.60 4.59 -13.96
C GLY A 121 1.25 4.08 -13.47
N LYS A 122 0.54 3.35 -14.34
CA LYS A 122 -0.73 2.69 -14.01
C LYS A 122 -0.55 1.42 -13.20
N GLY A 123 0.64 0.82 -13.23
CA GLY A 123 0.93 -0.47 -12.59
C GLY A 123 0.38 -1.66 -13.38
N LEU A 124 0.31 -2.78 -12.67
CA LEU A 124 -0.18 -4.06 -13.17
C LEU A 124 -1.43 -4.48 -12.40
N ARG A 125 -2.25 -5.30 -13.05
CA ARG A 125 -3.38 -5.91 -12.35
C ARG A 125 -2.88 -6.99 -11.38
N CYS A 126 -3.13 -6.79 -10.10
CA CYS A 126 -2.79 -7.75 -9.05
C CYS A 126 -3.98 -8.56 -8.54
N TYR A 127 -5.20 -8.07 -8.76
CA TYR A 127 -6.42 -8.73 -8.31
C TYR A 127 -7.55 -8.48 -9.31
N LYS A 128 -8.26 -9.54 -9.68
CA LYS A 128 -9.43 -9.44 -10.58
C LYS A 128 -10.69 -9.16 -9.77
N ILE A 129 -11.25 -7.97 -9.94
CA ILE A 129 -12.52 -7.60 -9.33
C ILE A 129 -13.69 -8.28 -10.04
N THR A 130 -14.56 -8.92 -9.27
CA THR A 130 -15.80 -9.54 -9.74
C THR A 130 -16.92 -9.26 -8.74
N GLU A 131 -18.16 -9.56 -9.10
CA GLU A 131 -19.29 -9.46 -8.17
C GLU A 131 -19.15 -10.39 -6.96
N LYS A 132 -18.43 -11.51 -7.11
CA LYS A 132 -18.17 -12.47 -6.02
C LYS A 132 -17.12 -11.97 -5.04
N THR A 133 -16.16 -11.20 -5.49
CA THR A 133 -15.05 -10.72 -4.66
C THR A 133 -15.35 -9.37 -4.01
N GLY A 134 -16.03 -8.47 -4.74
CA GLY A 134 -16.07 -7.06 -4.39
C GLY A 134 -14.72 -6.38 -4.61
N TYR A 135 -14.59 -5.16 -4.16
CA TYR A 135 -13.35 -4.37 -4.26
C TYR A 135 -12.26 -4.85 -3.30
N VAL A 136 -11.02 -4.54 -3.58
CA VAL A 136 -9.91 -4.75 -2.66
C VAL A 136 -10.04 -3.79 -1.47
N ILE A 137 -9.98 -4.32 -0.25
CA ILE A 137 -10.10 -3.55 0.98
C ILE A 137 -8.85 -3.59 1.86
N GLY A 138 -7.97 -4.57 1.64
CA GLY A 138 -6.76 -4.70 2.44
C GLY A 138 -5.62 -5.34 1.67
N VAL A 139 -4.41 -4.95 2.05
CA VAL A 139 -3.18 -5.49 1.51
C VAL A 139 -2.14 -5.58 2.62
N LYS A 140 -1.36 -6.65 2.61
CA LYS A 140 -0.24 -6.83 3.54
C LYS A 140 0.86 -7.64 2.88
N THR A 141 2.11 -7.23 3.09
CA THR A 141 3.27 -8.05 2.78
C THR A 141 3.45 -9.06 3.92
N ILE A 142 3.58 -10.34 3.58
CA ILE A 142 3.62 -11.44 4.55
C ILE A 142 4.82 -12.36 4.33
N LYS A 143 5.24 -13.00 5.41
CA LYS A 143 6.20 -14.10 5.41
C LYS A 143 5.48 -15.45 5.37
N PRO A 144 6.15 -16.55 4.95
CA PRO A 144 5.49 -17.85 4.80
C PRO A 144 4.85 -18.39 6.09
N GLU A 145 5.45 -18.11 7.25
CA GLU A 145 5.03 -18.62 8.56
C GLU A 145 4.11 -17.66 9.34
N GLU A 146 3.73 -16.52 8.76
CA GLU A 146 2.83 -15.58 9.44
C GLU A 146 1.40 -16.07 9.43
N GLU A 147 0.76 -16.00 10.59
CA GLU A 147 -0.67 -16.18 10.77
C GLU A 147 -1.39 -14.83 10.63
N ILE A 148 -2.54 -14.84 10.00
CA ILE A 148 -3.32 -13.64 9.73
C ILE A 148 -4.69 -13.74 10.37
N MET A 149 -5.06 -12.69 11.09
CA MET A 149 -6.38 -12.54 11.67
C MET A 149 -7.18 -11.53 10.87
N LEU A 150 -8.32 -11.96 10.34
CA LEU A 150 -9.30 -11.08 9.71
C LEU A 150 -10.45 -10.83 10.68
N ILE A 151 -10.72 -9.57 10.95
CA ILE A 151 -11.82 -9.14 11.82
C ILE A 151 -12.90 -8.53 10.94
N THR A 152 -14.06 -9.15 10.92
CA THR A 152 -15.24 -8.62 10.21
C THR A 152 -16.07 -7.72 11.15
N THR A 153 -16.98 -6.95 10.60
CA THR A 153 -17.92 -6.12 11.38
C THR A 153 -18.86 -6.94 12.24
N GLU A 154 -19.04 -8.23 11.93
CA GLU A 154 -19.94 -9.15 12.64
C GLU A 154 -19.21 -10.05 13.65
N GLY A 155 -17.88 -9.99 13.72
CA GLY A 155 -17.08 -10.76 14.66
C GLY A 155 -15.72 -11.22 14.13
N LEU A 156 -15.01 -12.02 14.92
CA LEU A 156 -13.69 -12.55 14.63
C LEU A 156 -13.79 -13.76 13.69
N SER A 157 -13.08 -13.72 12.57
CA SER A 157 -12.82 -14.88 11.72
C SER A 157 -11.32 -15.15 11.68
N LEU A 158 -10.90 -16.33 12.14
CA LEU A 158 -9.54 -16.84 11.98
C LEU A 158 -9.45 -17.58 10.65
N ILE A 159 -8.65 -17.04 9.72
CA ILE A 159 -8.39 -17.71 8.44
C ILE A 159 -6.95 -18.18 8.44
N HIS A 160 -6.77 -19.50 8.38
CA HIS A 160 -5.48 -20.11 8.10
C HIS A 160 -5.27 -20.13 6.57
N ILE A 161 -4.36 -19.30 6.07
CA ILE A 161 -4.04 -19.29 4.65
C ILE A 161 -2.88 -20.28 4.43
N SER A 162 -3.22 -21.52 4.12
CA SER A 162 -2.26 -22.50 3.62
C SER A 162 -1.84 -22.14 2.19
N GLU A 163 -0.60 -22.50 1.83
CA GLU A 163 -0.11 -22.33 0.44
C GLU A 163 -1.12 -22.85 -0.57
N PRO A 164 -1.34 -22.13 -1.69
CA PRO A 164 -2.12 -22.69 -2.79
C PRO A 164 -1.39 -23.94 -3.30
N THR A 165 -2.02 -25.09 -3.16
CA THR A 165 -1.59 -26.29 -3.87
C THR A 165 -1.54 -25.96 -5.35
N ARG A 166 -0.34 -25.95 -5.93
CA ARG A 166 -0.17 -25.87 -7.38
C ARG A 166 -0.88 -27.08 -8.00
N PRO A 167 -1.66 -26.87 -9.09
CA PRO A 167 -2.18 -27.99 -9.88
C PRO A 167 -1.05 -28.79 -10.54
#